data_60115234847193a0955589864891c552
#
_entry.id   60115234847193a0955589864891c552
#
_cell.length_a   1.000
_cell.length_b   1.000
_cell.length_c   1.000
_cell.angle_alpha   90.00
_cell.angle_beta   90.00
_cell.angle_gamma   90.00
#
_symmetry.space_group_name_H-M   'P 1'
#
loop_
_entity.id
_entity.type
_entity.pdbx_description
1 polymer ?
#
loop_
_entity_poly.entity_id
_entity_poly.type
_entity_poly.pdbx_seq_one_letter_code
_entity_poly.pdbx_strand_id
1 'polypeptide(L)'
;MRKFPWSPVLPLLFLFLSTGLHVIEPTFVEQLRHRVFDEYQRLKPREYSNDIPVRILDIDDESLSRVGQWPWPRDVMAEVVARLNELGASAVVFDMVFSQPDRLSPKSLRKMLPKRPEFEAAREGLLQIPDNDELFAQTVDGAYVVTGFAMTGRETTEAAPAIKAGFAENGDRAAPYLPAYAGAMKVLSNIENKVAGNGALNAIPESDGVYRRIPMFMTLKDKIYPSLVAESL
;
A
#
# COMPACT_ATOMS: atom_id res chain seq x y z
N MET A 1 -67.66 -1.07 -19.32
CA MET A 1 -66.15 -1.14 -19.37
C MET A 1 -65.60 -0.97 -17.96
N ARG A 2 -65.10 -2.02 -17.31
CA ARG A 2 -64.44 -1.93 -16.00
C ARG A 2 -63.10 -1.21 -16.16
N LYS A 3 -62.96 -0.04 -15.58
CA LYS A 3 -61.67 0.65 -15.50
C LYS A 3 -60.72 -0.21 -14.66
N PHE A 4 -59.70 -0.76 -15.28
CA PHE A 4 -58.65 -1.50 -14.57
C PHE A 4 -57.97 -0.53 -13.61
N PRO A 5 -57.83 -0.85 -12.31
CA PRO A 5 -57.28 0.07 -11.33
C PRO A 5 -55.74 0.14 -11.51
N TRP A 6 -55.28 1.02 -12.35
CA TRP A 6 -53.86 1.28 -12.60
C TRP A 6 -53.13 1.87 -11.37
N SER A 7 -53.91 2.42 -10.40
CA SER A 7 -53.34 3.16 -9.28
C SER A 7 -52.35 2.36 -8.38
N PRO A 8 -52.55 1.07 -8.05
CA PRO A 8 -51.55 0.30 -7.30
C PRO A 8 -50.51 -0.42 -8.20
N VAL A 9 -50.81 -0.66 -9.48
CA VAL A 9 -49.96 -1.45 -10.39
C VAL A 9 -48.72 -0.68 -10.79
N LEU A 10 -48.83 0.59 -11.11
CA LEU A 10 -47.70 1.44 -11.49
C LEU A 10 -46.66 1.59 -10.37
N PRO A 11 -47.00 1.91 -9.12
CA PRO A 11 -46.03 1.97 -8.02
C PRO A 11 -45.33 0.61 -7.76
N LEU A 12 -46.09 -0.50 -7.85
CA LEU A 12 -45.54 -1.84 -7.68
C LEU A 12 -44.56 -2.19 -8.80
N LEU A 13 -44.93 -1.90 -10.05
CA LEU A 13 -44.04 -2.11 -11.20
C LEU A 13 -42.74 -1.27 -11.07
N PHE A 14 -42.88 -0.01 -10.66
CA PHE A 14 -41.73 0.86 -10.41
C PHE A 14 -40.84 0.32 -9.27
N LEU A 15 -41.43 -0.17 -8.19
CA LEU A 15 -40.73 -0.78 -7.06
C LEU A 15 -39.95 -2.01 -7.53
N PHE A 16 -40.57 -2.92 -8.30
CA PHE A 16 -39.93 -4.10 -8.84
C PHE A 16 -38.78 -3.75 -9.79
N LEU A 17 -38.99 -2.77 -10.67
CA LEU A 17 -37.97 -2.31 -11.61
C LEU A 17 -36.79 -1.68 -10.89
N SER A 18 -37.04 -0.81 -9.92
CA SER A 18 -35.99 -0.15 -9.13
C SER A 18 -35.20 -1.16 -8.27
N THR A 19 -35.91 -2.11 -7.65
CA THR A 19 -35.27 -3.18 -6.88
C THR A 19 -34.44 -4.08 -7.81
N GLY A 20 -34.99 -4.44 -8.97
CA GLY A 20 -34.27 -5.22 -9.97
C GLY A 20 -33.00 -4.51 -10.46
N LEU A 21 -33.07 -3.21 -10.77
CA LEU A 21 -31.92 -2.38 -11.14
C LEU A 21 -30.88 -2.30 -10.00
N HIS A 22 -31.35 -2.22 -8.75
CA HIS A 22 -30.46 -2.19 -7.60
C HIS A 22 -29.75 -3.52 -7.36
N VAL A 23 -30.45 -4.65 -7.50
CA VAL A 23 -29.89 -6.00 -7.29
C VAL A 23 -28.96 -6.43 -8.41
N ILE A 24 -29.33 -6.11 -9.67
CA ILE A 24 -28.53 -6.49 -10.86
C ILE A 24 -27.30 -5.58 -11.03
N GLU A 25 -27.38 -4.34 -10.52
CA GLU A 25 -26.36 -3.28 -10.66
C GLU A 25 -25.71 -3.27 -12.08
N PRO A 26 -26.50 -3.05 -13.15
CA PRO A 26 -25.94 -3.04 -14.49
C PRO A 26 -24.89 -1.94 -14.64
N THR A 27 -23.85 -2.17 -15.42
CA THR A 27 -22.65 -1.32 -15.55
C THR A 27 -22.99 0.17 -15.82
N PHE A 28 -24.08 0.47 -16.55
CA PHE A 28 -24.47 1.85 -16.79
C PHE A 28 -24.96 2.58 -15.52
N VAL A 29 -25.64 1.85 -14.60
CA VAL A 29 -26.10 2.42 -13.32
C VAL A 29 -24.90 2.66 -12.41
N GLU A 30 -23.95 1.72 -12.38
CA GLU A 30 -22.71 1.89 -11.65
C GLU A 30 -21.92 3.11 -12.15
N GLN A 31 -21.72 3.22 -13.46
CA GLN A 31 -21.04 4.39 -14.07
C GLN A 31 -21.74 5.71 -13.78
N LEU A 32 -23.08 5.73 -13.80
CA LEU A 32 -23.82 6.94 -13.45
C LEU A 32 -23.63 7.31 -11.98
N ARG A 33 -23.65 6.32 -11.08
CA ARG A 33 -23.37 6.52 -9.65
C ARG A 33 -21.96 7.08 -9.44
N HIS A 34 -20.96 6.57 -10.16
CA HIS A 34 -19.58 7.06 -10.08
C HIS A 34 -19.47 8.52 -10.55
N ARG A 35 -20.11 8.87 -11.68
CA ARG A 35 -20.13 10.26 -12.18
C ARG A 35 -20.79 11.21 -11.19
N VAL A 36 -21.92 10.82 -10.61
CA VAL A 36 -22.60 11.64 -9.59
C VAL A 36 -21.73 11.80 -8.35
N PHE A 37 -21.04 10.73 -7.91
CA PHE A 37 -20.12 10.81 -6.79
C PHE A 37 -18.95 11.77 -7.08
N ASP A 38 -18.33 11.65 -8.25
CA ASP A 38 -17.21 12.51 -8.66
C ASP A 38 -17.65 13.98 -8.76
N GLU A 39 -18.87 14.23 -9.26
CA GLU A 39 -19.40 15.59 -9.34
C GLU A 39 -19.65 16.18 -7.96
N TYR A 40 -20.16 15.40 -7.01
CA TYR A 40 -20.28 15.86 -5.62
C TYR A 40 -18.93 16.19 -4.98
N GLN A 41 -17.89 15.42 -5.27
CA GLN A 41 -16.53 15.73 -4.78
C GLN A 41 -15.97 17.03 -5.41
N ARG A 42 -16.32 17.32 -6.66
CA ARG A 42 -15.94 18.59 -7.33
C ARG A 42 -16.71 19.79 -6.78
N LEU A 43 -18.03 19.62 -6.52
CA LEU A 43 -18.87 20.69 -6.00
C LEU A 43 -18.54 21.05 -4.55
N LYS A 44 -18.13 20.09 -3.77
CA LYS A 44 -17.75 20.28 -2.35
C LYS A 44 -16.46 19.51 -2.05
N PRO A 45 -15.32 19.97 -2.54
CA PRO A 45 -14.04 19.36 -2.21
C PRO A 45 -13.78 19.51 -0.70
N ARG A 46 -13.06 18.52 -0.14
CA ARG A 46 -12.59 18.63 1.24
C ARG A 46 -11.57 19.76 1.31
N GLU A 47 -11.82 20.74 2.17
CA GLU A 47 -10.86 21.80 2.41
C GLU A 47 -9.61 21.25 3.10
N TYR A 48 -8.44 21.70 2.65
CA TYR A 48 -7.19 21.37 3.31
C TYR A 48 -7.12 22.17 4.63
N SER A 49 -6.80 21.46 5.71
CA SER A 49 -6.51 22.09 7.01
C SER A 49 -5.09 21.72 7.43
N ASN A 50 -4.36 22.70 7.96
CA ASN A 50 -3.05 22.47 8.57
C ASN A 50 -3.13 21.64 9.86
N ASP A 51 -4.33 21.50 10.44
CA ASP A 51 -4.57 20.68 11.64
C ASP A 51 -4.63 19.17 11.35
N ILE A 52 -4.69 18.78 10.06
CA ILE A 52 -4.60 17.36 9.68
C ILE A 52 -3.20 16.85 10.05
N PRO A 53 -3.08 15.80 10.88
CA PRO A 53 -1.79 15.32 11.39
C PRO A 53 -0.98 14.53 10.33
N VAL A 54 -1.47 14.41 9.10
CA VAL A 54 -0.81 13.68 8.01
C VAL A 54 -0.12 14.67 7.08
N ARG A 55 1.14 14.35 6.73
CA ARG A 55 1.93 15.06 5.71
C ARG A 55 2.39 14.07 4.65
N ILE A 56 2.32 14.47 3.41
CA ILE A 56 2.86 13.69 2.28
C ILE A 56 4.24 14.24 1.96
N LEU A 57 5.24 13.37 2.00
CA LEU A 57 6.59 13.63 1.51
C LEU A 57 6.70 12.98 0.14
N ASP A 58 6.62 13.78 -0.91
CA ASP A 58 6.69 13.31 -2.28
C ASP A 58 8.14 13.29 -2.78
N ILE A 59 8.48 12.25 -3.56
CA ILE A 59 9.75 12.14 -4.27
C ILE A 59 9.52 12.65 -5.69
N ASP A 60 9.54 13.96 -5.82
CA ASP A 60 9.26 14.70 -7.05
C ASP A 60 10.52 14.93 -7.91
N ASP A 61 10.33 15.58 -9.08
CA ASP A 61 11.42 15.89 -10.01
C ASP A 61 12.50 16.79 -9.38
N GLU A 62 12.13 17.67 -8.44
CA GLU A 62 13.09 18.52 -7.73
C GLU A 62 13.94 17.65 -6.79
N SER A 63 13.35 16.75 -6.05
CA SER A 63 14.05 15.79 -5.19
C SER A 63 15.00 14.92 -6.00
N LEU A 64 14.56 14.42 -7.16
CA LEU A 64 15.38 13.62 -8.06
C LEU A 64 16.56 14.40 -8.63
N SER A 65 16.37 15.69 -8.95
CA SER A 65 17.45 16.54 -9.45
C SER A 65 18.52 16.85 -8.41
N ARG A 66 18.13 16.91 -7.12
CA ARG A 66 19.03 17.24 -5.99
C ARG A 66 19.74 16.02 -5.43
N VAL A 67 19.03 14.92 -5.24
CA VAL A 67 19.53 13.71 -4.56
C VAL A 67 20.06 12.67 -5.56
N GLY A 68 19.52 12.68 -6.78
CA GLY A 68 19.91 11.75 -7.85
C GLY A 68 18.78 10.79 -8.24
N GLN A 69 19.13 9.87 -9.14
CA GLN A 69 18.19 8.96 -9.76
C GLN A 69 17.56 7.98 -8.76
N TRP A 70 16.24 7.83 -8.85
CA TRP A 70 15.48 6.80 -8.13
C TRP A 70 15.74 5.39 -8.71
N PRO A 71 15.74 4.31 -7.91
CA PRO A 71 15.58 4.30 -6.45
C PRO A 71 16.84 4.74 -5.71
N TRP A 72 16.64 5.57 -4.68
CA TRP A 72 17.75 6.02 -3.83
C TRP A 72 18.32 4.87 -2.99
N PRO A 73 19.63 4.94 -2.65
CA PRO A 73 20.25 4.00 -1.73
C PRO A 73 19.55 3.98 -0.37
N ARG A 74 19.62 2.86 0.33
CA ARG A 74 18.96 2.68 1.63
C ARG A 74 19.55 3.53 2.75
N ASP A 75 20.82 3.91 2.67
CA ASP A 75 21.45 4.88 3.58
C ASP A 75 20.79 6.26 3.47
N VAL A 76 20.48 6.74 2.26
CA VAL A 76 19.72 7.97 2.03
C VAL A 76 18.31 7.86 2.62
N MET A 77 17.65 6.72 2.46
CA MET A 77 16.33 6.48 3.06
C MET A 77 16.42 6.44 4.59
N ALA A 78 17.51 5.92 5.14
CA ALA A 78 17.80 5.95 6.58
C ALA A 78 17.92 7.39 7.09
N GLU A 79 18.66 8.25 6.38
CA GLU A 79 18.78 9.68 6.71
C GLU A 79 17.42 10.38 6.69
N VAL A 80 16.55 10.10 5.71
CA VAL A 80 15.19 10.64 5.65
C VAL A 80 14.39 10.25 6.90
N VAL A 81 14.41 8.97 7.29
CA VAL A 81 13.71 8.51 8.51
C VAL A 81 14.27 9.17 9.75
N ALA A 82 15.60 9.22 9.91
CA ALA A 82 16.24 9.85 11.05
C ALA A 82 15.85 11.33 11.15
N ARG A 83 15.86 12.04 10.03
CA ARG A 83 15.51 13.45 9.99
C ARG A 83 14.04 13.71 10.30
N LEU A 84 13.12 12.88 9.81
CA LEU A 84 11.70 12.98 10.14
C LEU A 84 11.45 12.73 11.63
N ASN A 85 12.13 11.74 12.19
CA ASN A 85 12.06 11.45 13.62
C ASN A 85 12.58 12.62 14.48
N GLU A 86 13.72 13.22 14.11
CA GLU A 86 14.25 14.44 14.75
C GLU A 86 13.28 15.63 14.69
N LEU A 87 12.53 15.75 13.60
CA LEU A 87 11.51 16.78 13.40
C LEU A 87 10.20 16.48 14.15
N GLY A 88 10.12 15.35 14.86
CA GLY A 88 8.99 14.99 15.70
C GLY A 88 7.87 14.24 14.96
N ALA A 89 8.15 13.60 13.83
CA ALA A 89 7.19 12.72 13.20
C ALA A 89 6.87 11.55 14.14
N SER A 90 5.58 11.37 14.46
CA SER A 90 5.13 10.26 15.32
C SER A 90 5.17 8.92 14.61
N ALA A 91 5.04 8.91 13.29
CA ALA A 91 5.14 7.73 12.45
C ALA A 91 5.63 8.11 11.04
N VAL A 92 6.36 7.22 10.40
CA VAL A 92 6.77 7.32 8.99
C VAL A 92 6.17 6.13 8.24
N VAL A 93 5.37 6.40 7.21
CA VAL A 93 4.68 5.36 6.43
C VAL A 93 5.21 5.37 5.01
N PHE A 94 5.75 4.24 4.57
CA PHE A 94 6.29 4.07 3.22
C PHE A 94 5.26 3.45 2.27
N ASP A 95 4.78 4.22 1.30
CA ASP A 95 3.96 3.72 0.19
C ASP A 95 4.87 3.14 -0.91
N MET A 96 5.71 2.19 -0.51
CA MET A 96 6.63 1.48 -1.40
C MET A 96 7.05 0.13 -0.82
N VAL A 97 7.57 -0.77 -1.68
CA VAL A 97 8.00 -2.11 -1.27
C VAL A 97 9.53 -2.21 -1.33
N PHE A 98 10.13 -2.53 -0.21
CA PHE A 98 11.58 -2.79 -0.12
C PHE A 98 11.86 -4.30 -0.31
N SER A 99 11.50 -4.86 -1.46
CA SER A 99 11.55 -6.32 -1.72
C SER A 99 12.91 -6.83 -2.17
N GLN A 100 13.79 -5.96 -2.67
CA GLN A 100 15.10 -6.34 -3.21
C GLN A 100 16.22 -5.66 -2.42
N PRO A 101 17.38 -6.33 -2.27
CA PRO A 101 18.57 -5.70 -1.70
C PRO A 101 18.94 -4.42 -2.43
N ASP A 102 19.43 -3.44 -1.70
CA ASP A 102 19.95 -2.22 -2.31
C ASP A 102 21.11 -2.54 -3.26
N ARG A 103 20.91 -2.20 -4.53
CA ARG A 103 21.93 -2.44 -5.57
C ARG A 103 23.20 -1.62 -5.38
N LEU A 104 23.12 -0.49 -4.68
CA LEU A 104 24.25 0.40 -4.38
C LEU A 104 24.88 0.10 -3.03
N SER A 105 24.31 -0.84 -2.25
CA SER A 105 24.94 -1.31 -1.03
C SER A 105 26.33 -1.91 -1.32
N PRO A 106 27.32 -1.68 -0.46
CA PRO A 106 28.66 -2.26 -0.59
C PRO A 106 28.67 -3.75 -0.87
N LYS A 107 27.78 -4.50 -0.21
CA LYS A 107 27.59 -5.93 -0.42
C LYS A 107 27.12 -6.28 -1.84
N SER A 108 26.25 -5.48 -2.43
CA SER A 108 25.76 -5.65 -3.80
C SER A 108 26.83 -5.24 -4.82
N LEU A 109 27.49 -4.10 -4.61
CA LEU A 109 28.58 -3.63 -5.45
C LEU A 109 29.71 -4.66 -5.50
N ARG A 110 30.09 -5.24 -4.35
CA ARG A 110 31.10 -6.30 -4.29
C ARG A 110 30.75 -7.51 -5.15
N LYS A 111 29.48 -7.89 -5.24
CA LYS A 111 29.03 -9.00 -6.11
C LYS A 111 29.12 -8.65 -7.59
N MET A 112 28.98 -7.38 -7.94
CA MET A 112 29.04 -6.88 -9.32
C MET A 112 30.48 -6.73 -9.82
N LEU A 113 31.47 -6.51 -8.95
CA LEU A 113 32.87 -6.40 -9.32
C LEU A 113 33.38 -7.74 -9.84
N PRO A 114 34.10 -7.75 -10.96
CA PRO A 114 34.73 -8.96 -11.50
C PRO A 114 35.67 -9.66 -10.49
N LYS A 115 35.64 -10.98 -10.48
CA LYS A 115 36.56 -11.80 -9.66
C LYS A 115 37.93 -11.93 -10.35
N ARG A 116 38.67 -10.81 -10.37
CA ARG A 116 40.03 -10.71 -10.95
C ARG A 116 40.98 -10.08 -9.94
N PRO A 117 42.28 -10.40 -9.97
CA PRO A 117 43.26 -9.88 -9.00
C PRO A 117 43.28 -8.36 -8.87
N GLU A 118 43.09 -7.61 -9.96
CA GLU A 118 43.07 -6.15 -9.98
C GLU A 118 41.89 -5.52 -9.21
N PHE A 119 40.83 -6.29 -8.98
CA PHE A 119 39.65 -5.83 -8.22
C PHE A 119 39.61 -6.34 -6.77
N GLU A 120 40.55 -7.19 -6.35
CA GLU A 120 40.47 -7.84 -5.04
C GLU A 120 40.58 -6.83 -3.90
N ALA A 121 41.51 -5.89 -3.96
CA ALA A 121 41.64 -4.83 -2.96
C ALA A 121 40.34 -3.98 -2.83
N ALA A 122 39.69 -3.66 -3.95
CA ALA A 122 38.42 -2.95 -3.93
C ALA A 122 37.31 -3.82 -3.34
N ARG A 123 37.26 -5.11 -3.65
CA ARG A 123 36.31 -6.07 -3.11
C ARG A 123 36.45 -6.27 -1.60
N GLU A 124 37.69 -6.28 -1.10
CA GLU A 124 38.00 -6.34 0.33
C GLU A 124 37.64 -5.04 1.03
N GLY A 125 37.94 -3.89 0.43
CA GLY A 125 37.54 -2.58 0.96
C GLY A 125 36.04 -2.43 1.16
N LEU A 126 35.24 -2.95 0.22
CA LEU A 126 33.76 -2.93 0.33
C LEU A 126 33.22 -3.78 1.49
N LEU A 127 33.98 -4.75 2.01
CA LEU A 127 33.58 -5.53 3.20
C LEU A 127 33.69 -4.73 4.50
N GLN A 128 34.47 -3.65 4.52
CA GLN A 128 34.65 -2.81 5.70
C GLN A 128 33.58 -1.74 5.82
N ILE A 129 32.76 -1.55 4.78
CA ILE A 129 31.68 -0.56 4.76
C ILE A 129 30.38 -1.24 5.19
N PRO A 130 29.60 -0.65 6.11
CA PRO A 130 28.30 -1.17 6.51
C PRO A 130 27.37 -1.38 5.32
N ASP A 131 26.54 -2.41 5.38
CA ASP A 131 25.51 -2.70 4.37
C ASP A 131 24.36 -1.70 4.53
N ASN A 132 23.91 -1.09 3.41
CA ASN A 132 22.88 -0.05 3.44
C ASN A 132 21.52 -0.59 3.91
N ASP A 133 21.17 -1.85 3.55
CA ASP A 133 19.92 -2.47 4.01
C ASP A 133 19.95 -2.72 5.52
N GLU A 134 21.14 -3.03 6.07
CA GLU A 134 21.32 -3.21 7.51
C GLU A 134 21.26 -1.88 8.25
N LEU A 135 21.91 -0.83 7.71
CA LEU A 135 21.85 0.52 8.26
C LEU A 135 20.40 1.03 8.29
N PHE A 136 19.64 0.85 7.21
CA PHE A 136 18.23 1.21 7.15
C PHE A 136 17.41 0.40 8.18
N ALA A 137 17.65 -0.91 8.28
CA ALA A 137 16.97 -1.77 9.26
C ALA A 137 17.22 -1.30 10.70
N GLN A 138 18.44 -0.88 11.04
CA GLN A 138 18.77 -0.33 12.36
C GLN A 138 18.08 1.02 12.61
N THR A 139 18.01 1.87 11.60
CA THR A 139 17.37 3.19 11.72
C THR A 139 15.86 3.05 11.94
N VAL A 140 15.19 2.16 11.23
CA VAL A 140 13.74 1.93 11.40
C VAL A 140 13.38 1.24 12.71
N ASP A 141 14.30 0.49 13.33
CA ASP A 141 14.14 -0.13 14.66
C ASP A 141 14.03 0.94 15.78
N GLY A 142 14.62 2.12 15.55
CA GLY A 142 14.58 3.26 16.48
C GLY A 142 13.41 4.23 16.29
N ALA A 143 12.52 3.98 15.31
CA ALA A 143 11.42 4.88 14.95
C ALA A 143 10.13 4.10 14.68
N TYR A 144 8.97 4.75 14.80
CA TYR A 144 7.70 4.11 14.41
C TYR A 144 7.55 4.14 12.89
N VAL A 145 7.97 3.07 12.25
CA VAL A 145 7.97 2.97 10.78
C VAL A 145 7.02 1.87 10.33
N VAL A 146 6.16 2.18 9.35
CA VAL A 146 5.28 1.24 8.68
C VAL A 146 5.71 1.10 7.22
N THR A 147 5.91 -0.12 6.76
CA THR A 147 6.29 -0.40 5.38
C THR A 147 5.16 -1.06 4.60
N GLY A 148 5.19 -0.87 3.27
CA GLY A 148 4.23 -1.48 2.37
C GLY A 148 4.71 -2.82 1.81
N PHE A 149 3.77 -3.73 1.56
CA PHE A 149 3.98 -4.92 0.74
C PHE A 149 2.87 -5.06 -0.31
N ALA A 150 3.14 -5.78 -1.40
CA ALA A 150 2.17 -5.96 -2.48
C ALA A 150 1.67 -7.41 -2.50
N MET A 151 0.36 -7.61 -2.52
CA MET A 151 -0.25 -8.93 -2.73
C MET A 151 -0.45 -9.21 -4.21
N THR A 152 -0.37 -10.47 -4.60
CA THR A 152 -0.48 -10.92 -6.00
C THR A 152 -1.55 -12.01 -6.15
N GLY A 153 -2.20 -12.04 -7.32
CA GLY A 153 -3.15 -13.10 -7.67
C GLY A 153 -2.49 -14.45 -8.00
N ARG A 154 -1.14 -14.50 -8.03
CA ARG A 154 -0.38 -15.73 -8.28
C ARG A 154 0.38 -16.11 -7.02
N GLU A 155 0.52 -17.41 -6.79
CA GLU A 155 1.37 -17.91 -5.72
C GLU A 155 2.82 -17.45 -5.91
N THR A 156 3.46 -17.12 -4.82
CA THR A 156 4.88 -16.80 -4.75
C THR A 156 5.61 -17.84 -3.89
N THR A 157 6.87 -18.06 -4.20
CA THR A 157 7.74 -18.94 -3.41
C THR A 157 8.21 -18.30 -2.11
N GLU A 158 8.00 -17.00 -1.97
CA GLU A 158 8.38 -16.25 -0.79
C GLU A 158 7.45 -16.55 0.39
N ALA A 159 7.98 -16.43 1.59
CA ALA A 159 7.18 -16.52 2.81
C ALA A 159 6.17 -15.36 2.86
N ALA A 160 5.00 -15.62 3.45
CA ALA A 160 4.00 -14.58 3.65
C ALA A 160 4.55 -13.42 4.49
N PRO A 161 4.08 -12.17 4.25
CA PRO A 161 4.45 -11.03 5.08
C PRO A 161 4.10 -11.27 6.56
N ALA A 162 4.88 -10.69 7.47
CA ALA A 162 4.59 -10.74 8.89
C ALA A 162 3.34 -9.89 9.20
N ILE A 163 2.40 -10.44 9.98
CA ILE A 163 1.28 -9.67 10.54
C ILE A 163 1.80 -8.97 11.80
N LYS A 164 1.78 -7.66 11.80
CA LYS A 164 2.24 -6.80 12.91
C LYS A 164 1.09 -6.24 13.72
N ALA A 165 0.02 -5.75 13.05
CA ALA A 165 -1.18 -5.29 13.72
C ALA A 165 -1.94 -6.44 14.38
N GLY A 166 -2.38 -6.21 15.61
CA GLY A 166 -3.31 -7.10 16.30
C GLY A 166 -4.74 -6.63 16.08
N PHE A 167 -5.59 -7.47 15.50
CA PHE A 167 -7.03 -7.25 15.43
C PHE A 167 -7.78 -8.53 15.78
N ALA A 168 -8.99 -8.38 16.29
CA ALA A 168 -9.87 -9.48 16.64
C ALA A 168 -11.12 -9.47 15.76
N GLU A 169 -11.54 -10.65 15.32
CA GLU A 169 -12.83 -10.83 14.66
C GLU A 169 -13.91 -11.06 15.73
N ASN A 170 -15.05 -10.39 15.59
CA ASN A 170 -16.23 -10.61 16.43
C ASN A 170 -17.42 -10.98 15.56
N GLY A 171 -18.03 -12.13 15.79
CA GLY A 171 -19.11 -12.70 14.97
C GLY A 171 -18.60 -13.66 13.91
N ASP A 172 -19.20 -13.61 12.71
CA ASP A 172 -18.80 -14.48 11.60
C ASP A 172 -17.43 -14.12 11.03
N ARG A 173 -16.74 -15.11 10.45
CA ARG A 173 -15.44 -14.91 9.83
C ARG A 173 -15.52 -13.89 8.69
N ALA A 174 -14.68 -12.87 8.72
CA ALA A 174 -14.64 -11.83 7.70
C ALA A 174 -13.95 -12.27 6.38
N ALA A 175 -13.03 -13.22 6.45
CA ALA A 175 -12.20 -13.66 5.32
C ALA A 175 -12.98 -13.95 4.01
N PRO A 176 -14.15 -14.60 4.01
CA PRO A 176 -14.91 -14.86 2.78
C PRO A 176 -15.43 -13.61 2.06
N TYR A 177 -15.49 -12.48 2.75
CA TYR A 177 -16.03 -11.20 2.23
C TYR A 177 -14.92 -10.21 1.84
N LEU A 178 -13.67 -10.57 2.05
CA LEU A 178 -12.52 -9.72 1.77
C LEU A 178 -11.87 -10.07 0.43
N PRO A 179 -11.25 -9.11 -0.25
CA PRO A 179 -10.43 -9.39 -1.43
C PRO A 179 -9.35 -10.42 -1.10
N ALA A 180 -9.28 -11.49 -1.91
CA ALA A 180 -8.40 -12.63 -1.67
C ALA A 180 -7.23 -12.67 -2.66
N TYR A 181 -6.03 -12.98 -2.14
CA TYR A 181 -4.79 -13.08 -2.91
C TYR A 181 -4.08 -14.40 -2.62
N ALA A 182 -3.29 -14.86 -3.61
CA ALA A 182 -2.59 -16.14 -3.54
C ALA A 182 -1.11 -16.01 -3.09
N GLY A 183 -0.49 -14.87 -3.36
CA GLY A 183 0.91 -14.61 -3.04
C GLY A 183 1.16 -13.17 -2.61
N ALA A 184 2.39 -12.88 -2.22
CA ALA A 184 2.81 -11.52 -1.88
C ALA A 184 4.29 -11.31 -2.24
N MET A 185 4.62 -10.06 -2.54
CA MET A 185 5.98 -9.53 -2.61
C MET A 185 6.20 -8.71 -1.34
N LYS A 186 7.02 -9.23 -0.45
CA LYS A 186 7.22 -8.64 0.87
C LYS A 186 8.50 -7.80 0.96
N VAL A 187 8.61 -7.09 2.05
CA VAL A 187 9.83 -6.37 2.44
C VAL A 187 10.94 -7.36 2.79
N LEU A 188 12.21 -6.99 2.57
CA LEU A 188 13.36 -7.76 3.03
C LEU A 188 13.25 -8.12 4.50
N SER A 189 13.55 -9.37 4.84
CA SER A 189 13.29 -9.90 6.20
C SER A 189 14.05 -9.15 7.30
N ASN A 190 15.26 -8.64 7.03
CA ASN A 190 16.01 -7.83 7.99
C ASN A 190 15.33 -6.49 8.31
N ILE A 191 14.67 -5.86 7.32
CA ILE A 191 13.90 -4.64 7.48
C ILE A 191 12.53 -4.97 8.11
N GLU A 192 11.81 -5.99 7.56
CA GLU A 192 10.50 -6.42 8.04
C GLU A 192 10.50 -6.72 9.55
N ASN A 193 11.56 -7.35 10.06
CA ASN A 193 11.67 -7.70 11.48
C ASN A 193 11.81 -6.47 12.39
N LYS A 194 12.24 -5.33 11.86
CA LYS A 194 12.56 -4.12 12.61
C LYS A 194 11.47 -3.04 12.56
N VAL A 195 10.68 -2.99 11.49
CA VAL A 195 9.58 -2.02 11.36
C VAL A 195 8.45 -2.30 12.34
N ALA A 196 7.76 -1.26 12.78
CA ALA A 196 6.62 -1.34 13.69
C ALA A 196 5.40 -1.95 13.02
N GLY A 197 5.16 -1.63 11.74
CA GLY A 197 3.99 -2.07 10.98
C GLY A 197 4.34 -2.52 9.56
N ASN A 198 3.41 -3.29 8.97
CA ASN A 198 3.57 -3.86 7.64
C ASN A 198 2.20 -4.02 6.97
N GLY A 199 1.84 -3.13 6.05
CA GLY A 199 0.51 -3.02 5.44
C GLY A 199 0.48 -3.30 3.94
N ALA A 200 -0.66 -3.82 3.44
CA ALA A 200 -0.83 -4.09 2.02
C ALA A 200 -1.08 -2.80 1.22
N LEU A 201 -0.37 -2.65 0.10
CA LEU A 201 -0.49 -1.50 -0.82
C LEU A 201 -1.59 -1.67 -1.86
N ASN A 202 -2.27 -2.81 -1.86
CA ASN A 202 -3.23 -3.14 -2.90
C ASN A 202 -4.45 -2.23 -2.85
N ALA A 203 -4.74 -1.62 -3.98
CA ALA A 203 -5.99 -0.95 -4.27
C ALA A 203 -6.69 -1.65 -5.44
N ILE A 204 -8.02 -1.66 -5.43
CA ILE A 204 -8.83 -2.26 -6.48
C ILE A 204 -9.49 -1.12 -7.24
N PRO A 205 -9.15 -0.92 -8.53
CA PRO A 205 -9.82 0.09 -9.34
C PRO A 205 -11.27 -0.33 -9.58
N GLU A 206 -12.14 0.65 -9.70
CA GLU A 206 -13.53 0.42 -10.12
C GLU A 206 -13.59 0.13 -11.63
N SER A 207 -14.78 -0.16 -12.15
CA SER A 207 -14.98 -0.58 -13.56
C SER A 207 -14.50 0.43 -14.61
N ASP A 208 -14.32 1.69 -14.22
CA ASP A 208 -13.78 2.77 -15.06
C ASP A 208 -12.27 3.02 -14.87
N GLY A 209 -11.59 2.19 -14.09
CA GLY A 209 -10.15 2.29 -13.80
C GLY A 209 -9.78 3.32 -12.73
N VAL A 210 -10.76 4.00 -12.12
CA VAL A 210 -10.52 5.01 -11.09
C VAL A 210 -10.53 4.38 -9.69
N TYR A 211 -9.57 4.74 -8.85
CA TYR A 211 -9.51 4.32 -7.46
C TYR A 211 -10.30 5.28 -6.58
N ARG A 212 -11.48 4.88 -6.10
CA ARG A 212 -12.32 5.68 -5.18
C ARG A 212 -12.39 5.09 -3.77
N ARG A 213 -12.05 3.81 -3.66
CA ARG A 213 -12.09 3.06 -2.40
C ARG A 213 -10.86 2.19 -2.27
N ILE A 214 -10.36 2.09 -1.05
CA ILE A 214 -9.27 1.19 -0.70
C ILE A 214 -9.81 0.21 0.35
N PRO A 215 -9.66 -1.11 0.14
CA PRO A 215 -10.06 -2.08 1.16
C PRO A 215 -9.20 -1.89 2.41
N MET A 216 -9.83 -1.84 3.57
CA MET A 216 -9.11 -1.74 4.85
C MET A 216 -8.39 -3.04 5.20
N PHE A 217 -8.98 -4.17 4.80
CA PHE A 217 -8.46 -5.51 5.04
C PHE A 217 -8.54 -6.36 3.78
N MET A 218 -7.62 -7.29 3.64
CA MET A 218 -7.51 -8.23 2.54
C MET A 218 -7.07 -9.58 3.07
N THR A 219 -7.22 -10.65 2.29
CA THR A 219 -6.77 -11.98 2.69
C THR A 219 -5.64 -12.51 1.81
N LEU A 220 -4.69 -13.17 2.45
CA LEU A 220 -3.66 -13.97 1.82
C LEU A 220 -3.69 -15.37 2.44
N LYS A 221 -4.07 -16.39 1.66
CA LYS A 221 -4.18 -17.79 2.15
C LYS A 221 -4.99 -17.88 3.45
N ASP A 222 -6.21 -17.31 3.46
CA ASP A 222 -7.15 -17.27 4.59
C ASP A 222 -6.71 -16.48 5.83
N LYS A 223 -5.56 -15.83 5.79
CA LYS A 223 -5.13 -14.89 6.84
C LYS A 223 -5.50 -13.47 6.43
N ILE A 224 -6.02 -12.71 7.39
CA ILE A 224 -6.39 -11.31 7.19
C ILE A 224 -5.17 -10.42 7.40
N TYR A 225 -4.98 -9.49 6.48
CA TYR A 225 -3.93 -8.47 6.51
C TYR A 225 -4.55 -7.08 6.40
N PRO A 226 -4.06 -6.12 7.16
CA PRO A 226 -4.46 -4.72 7.02
C PRO A 226 -3.90 -4.11 5.72
N SER A 227 -4.60 -3.13 5.18
CA SER A 227 -4.01 -2.22 4.20
C SER A 227 -2.96 -1.33 4.87
N LEU A 228 -2.12 -0.65 4.07
CA LEU A 228 -1.13 0.31 4.59
C LEU A 228 -1.81 1.37 5.47
N VAL A 229 -2.97 1.86 5.06
CA VAL A 229 -3.75 2.84 5.83
C VAL A 229 -4.22 2.26 7.17
N ALA A 230 -4.77 1.04 7.16
CA ALA A 230 -5.24 0.40 8.40
C ALA A 230 -4.11 0.07 9.37
N GLU A 231 -2.92 -0.29 8.86
CA GLU A 231 -1.73 -0.58 9.68
C GLU A 231 -1.13 0.70 10.28
N SER A 232 -1.33 1.86 9.66
CA SER A 232 -0.77 3.14 10.10
C SER A 232 -1.65 3.89 11.11
N LEU A 233 -2.86 3.40 11.41
CA LEU A 233 -3.80 3.96 12.39
C LEU A 233 -3.57 3.40 13.78
#